data_3d540721a076b4e099041a2e4fccac29
#
_entry.id   3d540721a076b4e099041a2e4fccac29
#
_cell.length_a   1.000
_cell.length_b   1.000
_cell.length_c   1.000
_cell.angle_alpha   90.00
_cell.angle_beta   90.00
_cell.angle_gamma   90.00
#
_symmetry.space_group_name_H-M   'P 1'
#
loop_
_entity.id
_entity.type
_entity.pdbx_description
1 polymer ?
#
loop_
_entity_poly.entity_id
_entity_poly.type
_entity_poly.pdbx_seq_one_letter_code
_entity_poly.pdbx_strand_id
1 'polypeptide(L)'
;MPLDRKRTWPQSLRGTAVVLLAIVTIASSQPSPPNGLAERVGGLTRDSTWRLVTSTPVAFPTHHPQGMVKVGDTFFVSSVEVRVPAVRFEKPVNGFDRDTGQGVGHLFKMTATGALISDLTLGEATMYHPGGIDYDGRHIWVSVAEYRPNSRSIVYRIDPDTMKAVEVFRYPDHLGAIVHNTDDHTLHGVSWGSRRFYRWILDRNGQVTNATVSPETLRRLNPSHYVDYQDCKYVGRRRMLCSGLTEIRQSRGGAPFRLGGLDLIDLADGRPLHQVPVLLWTTAGLDMTHNPAWFEPAGTGIRAYFMPEDNASIIYVYETGPA
;
A
#
# COMPACT_ATOMS: atom_id res chain seq x y z
N MET A 1 -58.93 -31.55 -82.90
CA MET A 1 -59.25 -30.22 -82.39
C MET A 1 -58.98 -30.23 -80.90
N PRO A 2 -57.81 -29.82 -80.40
CA PRO A 2 -57.60 -29.73 -78.98
C PRO A 2 -57.30 -28.29 -78.56
N LEU A 3 -57.79 -27.94 -77.39
CA LEU A 3 -57.66 -26.71 -76.72
C LEU A 3 -56.41 -26.67 -75.81
N ASP A 4 -55.59 -25.72 -76.11
CA ASP A 4 -54.38 -25.36 -75.42
C ASP A 4 -54.72 -24.67 -74.08
N ARG A 5 -54.32 -25.21 -72.92
CA ARG A 5 -54.42 -24.56 -71.61
C ARG A 5 -53.03 -24.22 -71.12
N LYS A 6 -52.65 -22.94 -71.30
CA LYS A 6 -51.47 -22.37 -70.65
C LYS A 6 -51.70 -22.30 -69.13
N ARG A 7 -50.91 -23.04 -68.30
CA ARG A 7 -50.80 -22.88 -66.88
C ARG A 7 -49.78 -21.79 -66.58
N THR A 8 -50.20 -20.71 -65.98
CA THR A 8 -49.36 -19.69 -65.39
C THR A 8 -48.97 -20.16 -63.94
N TRP A 9 -47.66 -20.16 -63.64
CA TRP A 9 -47.14 -20.39 -62.33
C TRP A 9 -47.03 -19.06 -61.60
N PRO A 10 -47.35 -18.96 -60.26
CA PRO A 10 -47.12 -17.80 -59.45
C PRO A 10 -45.62 -17.64 -59.12
N GLN A 11 -45.11 -16.46 -59.31
CA GLN A 11 -43.76 -16.07 -58.88
C GLN A 11 -43.70 -16.04 -57.37
N SER A 12 -42.86 -16.89 -56.78
CA SER A 12 -42.52 -16.84 -55.35
C SER A 12 -41.65 -15.63 -55.06
N LEU A 13 -42.15 -14.69 -54.28
CA LEU A 13 -41.38 -13.63 -53.65
C LEU A 13 -40.34 -14.25 -52.73
N ARG A 14 -39.09 -14.19 -53.11
CA ARG A 14 -37.97 -14.49 -52.24
C ARG A 14 -37.76 -13.30 -51.32
N GLY A 15 -38.29 -13.36 -50.12
CA GLY A 15 -37.96 -12.42 -49.06
C GLY A 15 -36.52 -12.66 -48.59
N THR A 16 -35.64 -11.71 -48.85
CA THR A 16 -34.28 -11.68 -48.32
C THR A 16 -34.37 -11.25 -46.84
N ALA A 17 -34.23 -12.22 -45.92
CA ALA A 17 -34.12 -11.88 -44.52
C ALA A 17 -32.71 -11.32 -44.25
N VAL A 18 -32.63 -10.02 -44.00
CA VAL A 18 -31.42 -9.36 -43.52
C VAL A 18 -31.28 -9.68 -42.02
N VAL A 19 -30.44 -10.60 -41.67
CA VAL A 19 -30.07 -10.85 -40.27
C VAL A 19 -29.06 -9.76 -39.87
N LEU A 20 -29.55 -8.76 -39.13
CA LEU A 20 -28.70 -7.80 -38.44
C LEU A 20 -28.02 -8.49 -37.29
N LEU A 21 -26.76 -8.90 -37.47
CA LEU A 21 -25.87 -9.32 -36.36
C LEU A 21 -25.51 -8.07 -35.56
N ALA A 22 -26.17 -7.87 -34.43
CA ALA A 22 -25.72 -6.88 -33.44
C ALA A 22 -24.42 -7.39 -32.82
N ILE A 23 -23.28 -6.85 -33.26
CA ILE A 23 -21.99 -7.04 -32.60
C ILE A 23 -22.05 -6.26 -31.29
N VAL A 24 -22.37 -6.95 -30.19
CA VAL A 24 -22.15 -6.41 -28.84
C VAL A 24 -20.66 -6.38 -28.62
N THR A 25 -20.02 -5.25 -28.89
CA THR A 25 -18.67 -4.99 -28.43
C THR A 25 -18.73 -4.88 -26.90
N ILE A 26 -18.42 -5.97 -26.22
CA ILE A 26 -18.07 -5.94 -24.80
C ILE A 26 -16.76 -5.13 -24.79
N ALA A 27 -16.86 -3.85 -24.44
CA ALA A 27 -15.70 -3.06 -24.07
C ALA A 27 -15.14 -3.75 -22.81
N SER A 28 -14.13 -4.61 -23.00
CA SER A 28 -13.29 -5.03 -21.91
C SER A 28 -12.67 -3.74 -21.37
N SER A 29 -13.08 -3.33 -20.19
CA SER A 29 -12.37 -2.29 -19.44
C SER A 29 -10.97 -2.85 -19.18
N GLN A 30 -10.04 -2.56 -20.09
CA GLN A 30 -8.62 -2.74 -19.80
C GLN A 30 -8.36 -1.97 -18.51
N PRO A 31 -7.75 -2.59 -17.49
CA PRO A 31 -7.32 -1.83 -16.34
C PRO A 31 -6.52 -0.66 -16.87
N SER A 32 -6.86 0.55 -16.41
CA SER A 32 -6.12 1.76 -16.78
C SER A 32 -4.65 1.48 -16.66
N PRO A 33 -3.81 1.83 -17.65
CA PRO A 33 -2.37 1.59 -17.52
C PRO A 33 -1.92 2.19 -16.20
N PRO A 34 -1.09 1.49 -15.40
CA PRO A 34 -0.62 2.00 -14.12
C PRO A 34 -0.18 3.44 -14.35
N ASN A 35 -0.56 4.32 -13.44
CA ASN A 35 -0.59 5.79 -13.54
C ASN A 35 0.74 6.48 -13.91
N GLY A 36 1.73 5.78 -14.41
CA GLY A 36 3.07 6.30 -14.68
C GLY A 36 3.80 6.74 -13.40
N LEU A 37 3.27 6.40 -12.19
CA LEU A 37 3.84 6.83 -10.93
C LEU A 37 5.26 6.29 -10.75
N ALA A 38 5.50 5.01 -11.06
CA ALA A 38 6.82 4.41 -10.96
C ALA A 38 7.85 5.09 -11.88
N GLU A 39 7.46 5.46 -13.10
CA GLU A 39 8.29 6.17 -14.06
C GLU A 39 8.61 7.58 -13.57
N ARG A 40 7.63 8.28 -12.97
CA ARG A 40 7.80 9.63 -12.42
C ARG A 40 8.71 9.62 -11.19
N VAL A 41 8.53 8.65 -10.30
CA VAL A 41 9.44 8.44 -9.16
C VAL A 41 10.85 8.11 -9.65
N GLY A 42 10.99 7.29 -10.69
CA GLY A 42 12.29 6.98 -11.31
C GLY A 42 12.99 8.17 -11.94
N GLY A 43 12.27 9.26 -12.22
CA GLY A 43 12.83 10.55 -12.69
C GLY A 43 13.22 11.51 -11.56
N LEU A 44 12.87 11.22 -10.30
CA LEU A 44 13.26 12.08 -9.18
C LEU A 44 14.76 11.93 -8.89
N THR A 45 15.38 13.04 -8.47
CA THR A 45 16.76 13.07 -8.01
C THR A 45 16.85 13.77 -6.66
N ARG A 46 18.00 13.77 -6.03
CA ARG A 46 18.23 14.57 -4.81
C ARG A 46 18.04 16.07 -5.02
N ASP A 47 18.13 16.53 -6.27
CA ASP A 47 18.01 17.94 -6.65
C ASP A 47 16.56 18.28 -7.10
N SER A 48 15.64 17.31 -7.08
CA SER A 48 14.23 17.55 -7.38
C SER A 48 13.63 18.53 -6.40
N THR A 49 12.91 19.51 -6.93
CA THR A 49 12.26 20.54 -6.10
C THR A 49 10.92 20.06 -5.60
N TRP A 50 10.63 20.36 -4.34
CA TRP A 50 9.37 20.05 -3.68
C TRP A 50 8.66 21.34 -3.27
N ARG A 51 7.47 21.56 -3.77
CA ARG A 51 6.65 22.72 -3.44
C ARG A 51 5.51 22.30 -2.53
N LEU A 52 5.43 22.89 -1.34
CA LEU A 52 4.27 22.72 -0.44
C LEU A 52 3.03 23.30 -1.11
N VAL A 53 1.99 22.46 -1.26
CA VAL A 53 0.69 22.84 -1.82
C VAL A 53 -0.26 23.25 -0.70
N THR A 54 -0.36 22.41 0.34
CA THR A 54 -1.19 22.66 1.52
C THR A 54 -0.70 21.86 2.71
N SER A 55 -1.11 22.29 3.89
CA SER A 55 -0.98 21.55 5.14
C SER A 55 -2.34 21.58 5.87
N THR A 56 -2.88 20.41 6.22
CA THR A 56 -4.20 20.25 6.81
C THR A 56 -4.07 19.55 8.15
N PRO A 57 -4.35 20.23 9.28
CA PRO A 57 -4.39 19.59 10.59
C PRO A 57 -5.49 18.52 10.65
N VAL A 58 -5.17 17.38 11.26
CA VAL A 58 -6.15 16.32 11.55
C VAL A 58 -6.90 16.68 12.84
N ALA A 59 -8.22 16.58 12.81
CA ALA A 59 -9.10 17.10 13.88
C ALA A 59 -9.31 16.10 15.04
N PHE A 60 -8.57 15.00 15.10
CA PHE A 60 -8.66 13.97 16.13
C PHE A 60 -7.27 13.36 16.42
N PRO A 61 -7.07 12.75 17.59
CA PRO A 61 -5.80 12.09 17.93
C PRO A 61 -5.53 10.92 16.97
N THR A 62 -4.42 10.99 16.24
CA THR A 62 -4.04 9.95 15.27
C THR A 62 -3.14 8.88 15.86
N HIS A 63 -2.76 9.01 17.14
CA HIS A 63 -1.80 8.13 17.82
C HIS A 63 -0.47 8.07 17.07
N HIS A 64 -0.02 6.88 16.66
CA HIS A 64 1.21 6.69 15.88
C HIS A 64 0.87 6.11 14.49
N PRO A 65 0.71 6.97 13.47
CA PRO A 65 0.35 6.55 12.11
C PRO A 65 1.43 5.67 11.47
N GLN A 66 1.02 4.67 10.68
CA GLN A 66 1.95 3.69 10.07
C GLN A 66 1.78 3.55 8.57
N GLY A 67 0.57 3.61 8.06
CA GLY A 67 0.25 3.47 6.64
C GLY A 67 -0.88 4.39 6.23
N MET A 68 -0.85 4.88 4.98
CA MET A 68 -1.89 5.75 4.45
C MET A 68 -2.22 5.39 3.00
N VAL A 69 -3.52 5.33 2.68
CA VAL A 69 -4.00 5.29 1.29
C VAL A 69 -5.10 6.32 1.09
N LYS A 70 -5.27 6.78 -0.15
CA LYS A 70 -6.32 7.70 -0.55
C LYS A 70 -7.22 7.01 -1.58
N VAL A 71 -8.53 7.01 -1.31
CA VAL A 71 -9.58 6.47 -2.19
C VAL A 71 -10.56 7.59 -2.49
N GLY A 72 -10.57 8.08 -3.72
CA GLY A 72 -11.26 9.34 -4.05
C GLY A 72 -10.73 10.49 -3.21
N ASP A 73 -11.61 11.17 -2.47
CA ASP A 73 -11.26 12.28 -1.57
C ASP A 73 -11.16 11.85 -0.09
N THR A 74 -11.10 10.55 0.16
CA THR A 74 -11.06 9.98 1.51
C THR A 74 -9.69 9.37 1.79
N PHE A 75 -9.11 9.68 2.94
CA PHE A 75 -7.90 9.02 3.43
C PHE A 75 -8.24 7.89 4.39
N PHE A 76 -7.46 6.83 4.31
CA PHE A 76 -7.43 5.75 5.28
C PHE A 76 -6.04 5.67 5.87
N VAL A 77 -5.97 5.64 7.20
CA VAL A 77 -4.70 5.68 7.93
C VAL A 77 -4.68 4.56 8.96
N SER A 78 -3.76 3.62 8.81
CA SER A 78 -3.48 2.67 9.87
C SER A 78 -2.66 3.33 10.97
N SER A 79 -2.98 3.01 12.22
CA SER A 79 -2.32 3.64 13.37
C SER A 79 -2.32 2.73 14.59
N VAL A 80 -1.39 2.96 15.51
CA VAL A 80 -1.34 2.26 16.79
C VAL A 80 -1.47 3.21 17.96
N GLU A 81 -2.45 2.96 18.83
CA GLU A 81 -2.53 3.54 20.17
C GLU A 81 -1.66 2.69 21.11
N VAL A 82 -0.50 3.18 21.49
CA VAL A 82 0.37 2.51 22.47
C VAL A 82 -0.13 2.86 23.87
N ARG A 83 -0.65 1.86 24.59
CA ARG A 83 -1.15 2.00 25.99
C ARG A 83 -0.08 1.69 27.02
N VAL A 84 0.70 0.64 26.75
CA VAL A 84 1.87 0.25 27.53
C VAL A 84 3.04 0.04 26.58
N PRO A 85 4.08 0.89 26.61
CA PRO A 85 5.24 0.73 25.75
C PRO A 85 5.92 -0.63 25.93
N ALA A 86 6.40 -1.22 24.83
CA ALA A 86 7.19 -2.45 24.88
C ALA A 86 8.55 -2.18 25.52
N VAL A 87 8.95 -3.04 26.45
CA VAL A 87 10.22 -2.95 27.18
C VAL A 87 11.26 -3.89 26.58
N ARG A 88 12.44 -3.35 26.22
CA ARG A 88 13.56 -4.15 25.75
C ARG A 88 14.16 -4.96 26.90
N PHE A 89 14.48 -6.22 26.61
CA PHE A 89 15.19 -7.08 27.55
C PHE A 89 16.71 -6.82 27.48
N GLU A 90 17.42 -6.98 28.58
CA GLU A 90 18.90 -6.94 28.60
C GLU A 90 19.50 -8.06 27.74
N LYS A 91 18.86 -9.23 27.74
CA LYS A 91 19.19 -10.39 26.91
C LYS A 91 17.92 -10.95 26.33
N PRO A 92 17.94 -11.49 25.11
CA PRO A 92 16.74 -12.05 24.49
C PRO A 92 16.08 -13.12 25.40
N VAL A 93 14.74 -13.03 25.51
CA VAL A 93 13.90 -13.99 26.25
C VAL A 93 13.02 -14.71 25.22
N ASN A 94 13.09 -16.04 25.18
CA ASN A 94 12.38 -16.88 24.21
C ASN A 94 12.58 -16.43 22.74
N GLY A 95 13.78 -15.94 22.41
CA GLY A 95 14.14 -15.47 21.07
C GLY A 95 13.71 -14.03 20.75
N PHE A 96 13.07 -13.31 21.66
CA PHE A 96 12.63 -11.93 21.48
C PHE A 96 13.53 -10.93 22.22
N ASP A 97 13.75 -9.75 21.62
CA ASP A 97 14.54 -8.66 22.18
C ASP A 97 13.74 -7.77 23.16
N ARG A 98 12.41 -7.93 23.19
CA ARG A 98 11.47 -7.14 24.00
C ARG A 98 10.18 -7.90 24.27
N ASP A 99 9.38 -7.43 25.22
CA ASP A 99 8.00 -7.84 25.38
C ASP A 99 7.11 -7.23 24.26
N THR A 100 5.81 -7.51 24.30
CA THR A 100 4.89 -6.99 23.28
C THR A 100 4.38 -5.59 23.59
N GLY A 101 4.48 -5.12 24.84
CA GLY A 101 3.69 -4.00 25.31
C GLY A 101 2.19 -4.26 25.19
N GLN A 102 1.40 -3.19 25.21
CA GLN A 102 -0.06 -3.22 25.00
C GLN A 102 -0.51 -2.04 24.16
N GLY A 103 -1.50 -2.23 23.30
CA GLY A 103 -2.03 -1.18 22.47
C GLY A 103 -3.31 -1.57 21.76
N VAL A 104 -3.78 -0.70 20.89
CA VAL A 104 -4.91 -0.91 19.99
C VAL A 104 -4.50 -0.51 18.59
N GLY A 105 -4.78 -1.38 17.63
CA GLY A 105 -4.62 -1.06 16.21
C GLY A 105 -5.87 -0.41 15.65
N HIS A 106 -5.69 0.63 14.86
CA HIS A 106 -6.76 1.40 14.23
C HIS A 106 -6.59 1.43 12.71
N LEU A 107 -7.70 1.49 12.00
CA LEU A 107 -7.77 2.02 10.65
C LEU A 107 -8.77 3.18 10.66
N PHE A 108 -8.25 4.38 10.63
CA PHE A 108 -9.06 5.59 10.53
C PHE A 108 -9.49 5.84 9.09
N LYS A 109 -10.77 6.17 8.88
CA LYS A 109 -11.30 6.73 7.64
C LYS A 109 -11.57 8.21 7.91
N MET A 110 -11.00 9.10 7.10
CA MET A 110 -11.11 10.55 7.32
C MET A 110 -11.27 11.33 6.02
N THR A 111 -11.84 12.52 6.11
CA THR A 111 -11.98 13.43 4.97
C THR A 111 -10.63 14.05 4.58
N ALA A 112 -10.56 14.63 3.36
CA ALA A 112 -9.41 15.41 2.94
C ALA A 112 -9.14 16.66 3.81
N THR A 113 -10.14 17.09 4.60
CA THR A 113 -10.02 18.20 5.54
C THR A 113 -9.64 17.77 6.96
N GLY A 114 -9.26 16.49 7.14
CA GLY A 114 -8.78 15.96 8.43
C GLY A 114 -9.87 15.58 9.44
N ALA A 115 -11.14 15.56 9.06
CA ALA A 115 -12.23 15.14 9.96
C ALA A 115 -12.40 13.60 9.95
N LEU A 116 -12.56 13.01 11.14
CA LEU A 116 -12.83 11.58 11.29
C LEU A 116 -14.21 11.21 10.72
N ILE A 117 -14.27 10.16 9.89
CA ILE A 117 -15.51 9.56 9.40
C ILE A 117 -15.80 8.27 10.16
N SER A 118 -14.79 7.42 10.35
CA SER A 118 -14.93 6.12 11.02
C SER A 118 -13.59 5.67 11.59
N ASP A 119 -13.65 4.86 12.64
CA ASP A 119 -12.53 4.21 13.28
C ASP A 119 -12.82 2.69 13.37
N LEU A 120 -11.99 1.89 12.72
CA LEU A 120 -12.06 0.44 12.77
C LEU A 120 -10.92 -0.09 13.63
N THR A 121 -11.26 -0.76 14.72
CA THR A 121 -10.25 -1.47 15.54
C THR A 121 -9.79 -2.74 14.81
N LEU A 122 -8.47 -2.93 14.73
CA LEU A 122 -7.81 -4.07 14.09
C LEU A 122 -6.89 -4.80 15.06
N GLY A 123 -6.75 -6.10 14.82
CA GLY A 123 -5.87 -6.96 15.61
C GLY A 123 -6.57 -7.64 16.78
N GLU A 124 -5.81 -8.36 17.57
CA GLU A 124 -6.26 -9.08 18.76
C GLU A 124 -5.12 -9.31 19.74
N ALA A 125 -5.40 -9.32 21.01
CA ALA A 125 -4.46 -9.62 22.09
C ALA A 125 -3.15 -8.81 21.94
N THR A 126 -2.02 -9.49 21.69
CA THR A 126 -0.70 -8.86 21.53
C THR A 126 -0.42 -8.38 20.10
N MET A 127 -1.24 -8.74 19.13
CA MET A 127 -1.15 -8.25 17.74
C MET A 127 -2.02 -7.01 17.60
N TYR A 128 -1.46 -5.86 17.86
CA TYR A 128 -2.15 -4.56 17.87
C TYR A 128 -1.44 -3.48 17.05
N HIS A 129 -0.31 -3.83 16.41
CA HIS A 129 0.51 -2.87 15.66
C HIS A 129 0.26 -3.04 14.15
N PRO A 130 -0.68 -2.28 13.55
CA PRO A 130 -0.82 -2.24 12.11
C PRO A 130 0.42 -1.61 11.48
N GLY A 131 0.79 -2.09 10.30
CA GLY A 131 1.89 -1.56 9.51
C GLY A 131 1.43 -0.69 8.35
N GLY A 132 2.32 -0.51 7.37
CA GLY A 132 2.02 0.12 6.08
C GLY A 132 0.90 -0.61 5.34
N ILE A 133 0.06 0.15 4.63
CA ILE A 133 -1.14 -0.35 3.96
C ILE A 133 -1.12 -0.07 2.46
N ASP A 134 -1.82 -0.89 1.69
CA ASP A 134 -1.94 -0.73 0.24
C ASP A 134 -3.41 -0.79 -0.20
N TYR A 135 -3.73 -0.12 -1.32
CA TYR A 135 -5.05 -0.16 -1.93
C TYR A 135 -4.96 -0.69 -3.36
N ASP A 136 -5.59 -1.82 -3.61
CA ASP A 136 -5.52 -2.55 -4.87
C ASP A 136 -6.56 -2.12 -5.92
N GLY A 137 -7.25 -1.00 -5.69
CA GLY A 137 -8.37 -0.53 -6.50
C GLY A 137 -9.73 -1.06 -6.04
N ARG A 138 -9.76 -2.00 -5.08
CA ARG A 138 -10.97 -2.58 -4.52
C ARG A 138 -10.94 -2.71 -2.99
N HIS A 139 -9.83 -3.16 -2.44
CA HIS A 139 -9.68 -3.41 -1.01
C HIS A 139 -8.42 -2.75 -0.47
N ILE A 140 -8.46 -2.40 0.80
CA ILE A 140 -7.28 -2.00 1.57
C ILE A 140 -6.70 -3.25 2.23
N TRP A 141 -5.38 -3.44 2.07
CA TRP A 141 -4.62 -4.52 2.67
C TRP A 141 -3.85 -4.00 3.86
N VAL A 142 -3.99 -4.66 5.00
CA VAL A 142 -3.37 -4.26 6.27
C VAL A 142 -2.78 -5.48 6.96
N SER A 143 -1.53 -5.40 7.38
CA SER A 143 -0.95 -6.35 8.33
C SER A 143 -1.00 -5.76 9.74
N VAL A 144 -1.33 -6.58 10.75
CA VAL A 144 -1.31 -6.20 12.16
C VAL A 144 -0.44 -7.19 12.93
N ALA A 145 0.66 -6.70 13.49
CA ALA A 145 1.70 -7.52 14.11
C ALA A 145 1.80 -7.33 15.62
N GLU A 146 2.55 -8.20 16.30
CA GLU A 146 3.11 -7.88 17.61
C GLU A 146 4.25 -6.87 17.45
N TYR A 147 4.42 -5.93 18.37
CA TYR A 147 5.46 -4.89 18.29
C TYR A 147 6.85 -5.44 18.69
N ARG A 148 7.30 -6.46 17.97
CA ARG A 148 8.64 -7.07 18.12
C ARG A 148 9.03 -7.88 16.89
N PRO A 149 10.32 -7.94 16.53
CA PRO A 149 10.80 -8.74 15.40
C PRO A 149 10.57 -10.24 15.61
N ASN A 150 10.51 -11.00 14.51
CA ASN A 150 10.36 -12.47 14.51
C ASN A 150 9.12 -12.96 15.28
N SER A 151 8.05 -12.18 15.27
CA SER A 151 6.84 -12.46 16.04
C SER A 151 5.74 -13.09 15.18
N ARG A 152 4.59 -12.48 15.09
CA ARG A 152 3.46 -12.96 14.29
C ARG A 152 2.58 -11.79 13.85
N SER A 153 1.85 -12.01 12.76
CA SER A 153 0.95 -11.03 12.18
C SER A 153 -0.35 -11.66 11.70
N ILE A 154 -1.40 -10.84 11.67
CA ILE A 154 -2.66 -11.11 10.96
C ILE A 154 -2.69 -10.20 9.75
N VAL A 155 -3.08 -10.72 8.59
CA VAL A 155 -3.31 -9.92 7.38
C VAL A 155 -4.80 -9.83 7.12
N TYR A 156 -5.28 -8.60 6.99
CA TYR A 156 -6.66 -8.27 6.71
C TYR A 156 -6.81 -7.69 5.30
N ARG A 157 -7.99 -7.95 4.73
CA ARG A 157 -8.53 -7.29 3.55
C ARG A 157 -9.77 -6.51 3.97
N ILE A 158 -9.81 -5.21 3.69
CA ILE A 158 -10.84 -4.29 4.18
C ILE A 158 -11.55 -3.64 3.00
N ASP A 159 -12.86 -3.66 3.03
CA ASP A 159 -13.71 -2.94 2.10
C ASP A 159 -13.74 -1.44 2.51
N PRO A 160 -13.30 -0.50 1.64
CA PRO A 160 -13.19 0.91 2.01
C PRO A 160 -14.54 1.62 2.20
N ASP A 161 -15.62 1.11 1.60
CA ASP A 161 -16.94 1.72 1.72
C ASP A 161 -17.60 1.36 3.05
N THR A 162 -17.58 0.07 3.37
CA THR A 162 -18.26 -0.49 4.56
C THR A 162 -17.36 -0.58 5.79
N MET A 163 -16.05 -0.39 5.67
CA MET A 163 -15.04 -0.62 6.72
C MET A 163 -15.05 -2.05 7.27
N LYS A 164 -15.58 -3.02 6.52
CA LYS A 164 -15.61 -4.42 6.94
C LYS A 164 -14.25 -5.07 6.69
N ALA A 165 -13.63 -5.54 7.77
CA ALA A 165 -12.39 -6.32 7.72
C ALA A 165 -12.69 -7.82 7.57
N VAL A 166 -11.90 -8.49 6.76
CA VAL A 166 -11.86 -9.94 6.61
C VAL A 166 -10.42 -10.40 6.83
N GLU A 167 -10.21 -11.26 7.83
CA GLU A 167 -8.92 -11.94 8.00
C GLU A 167 -8.65 -12.84 6.79
N VAL A 168 -7.47 -12.71 6.19
CA VAL A 168 -7.06 -13.49 5.03
C VAL A 168 -6.14 -14.64 5.45
N PHE A 169 -5.11 -14.33 6.26
CA PHE A 169 -4.21 -15.33 6.81
C PHE A 169 -3.42 -14.78 8.00
N ARG A 170 -2.75 -15.68 8.72
CA ARG A 170 -1.79 -15.37 9.78
C ARG A 170 -0.41 -15.84 9.36
N TYR A 171 0.61 -15.11 9.79
CA TYR A 171 1.99 -15.45 9.45
C TYR A 171 2.91 -15.33 10.66
N PRO A 172 3.85 -16.29 10.85
CA PRO A 172 4.74 -16.33 12.03
C PRO A 172 5.99 -15.44 11.82
N ASP A 173 5.80 -14.20 11.41
CA ASP A 173 6.77 -13.10 11.46
C ASP A 173 6.06 -11.75 11.58
N HIS A 174 6.79 -10.73 12.03
CA HIS A 174 6.31 -9.36 12.02
C HIS A 174 6.26 -8.84 10.58
N LEU A 175 5.08 -8.50 10.10
CA LEU A 175 4.86 -7.86 8.81
C LEU A 175 4.60 -6.37 9.04
N GLY A 176 5.58 -5.52 8.71
CA GLY A 176 5.52 -4.08 8.83
C GLY A 176 4.80 -3.38 7.69
N ALA A 177 4.60 -4.06 6.55
CA ALA A 177 3.77 -3.62 5.44
C ALA A 177 3.29 -4.81 4.62
N ILE A 178 2.17 -4.64 3.91
CA ILE A 178 1.63 -5.60 2.97
C ILE A 178 1.19 -4.89 1.69
N VAL A 179 1.54 -5.46 0.52
CA VAL A 179 1.28 -4.88 -0.81
C VAL A 179 0.64 -5.95 -1.70
N HIS A 180 -0.41 -5.58 -2.44
CA HIS A 180 -1.05 -6.46 -3.40
C HIS A 180 -0.60 -6.17 -4.83
N ASN A 181 0.24 -7.04 -5.39
CA ASN A 181 0.59 -7.02 -6.81
C ASN A 181 -0.59 -7.57 -7.62
N THR A 182 -1.38 -6.68 -8.19
CA THR A 182 -2.58 -7.01 -8.97
C THR A 182 -2.27 -7.61 -10.34
N ASP A 183 -1.06 -7.43 -10.87
CA ASP A 183 -0.66 -7.99 -12.17
C ASP A 183 -0.50 -9.52 -12.09
N ASP A 184 0.01 -10.02 -10.96
CA ASP A 184 0.34 -11.45 -10.77
C ASP A 184 -0.54 -12.14 -9.72
N HIS A 185 -1.49 -11.43 -9.11
CA HIS A 185 -2.29 -11.92 -7.98
C HIS A 185 -1.41 -12.45 -6.83
N THR A 186 -0.44 -11.64 -6.40
CA THR A 186 0.46 -12.00 -5.30
C THR A 186 0.47 -10.92 -4.23
N LEU A 187 0.56 -11.34 -2.96
CA LEU A 187 0.84 -10.44 -1.85
C LEU A 187 2.33 -10.39 -1.56
N HIS A 188 2.82 -9.22 -1.22
CA HIS A 188 4.21 -9.02 -0.83
C HIS A 188 4.23 -8.39 0.57
N GLY A 189 4.96 -9.03 1.48
CA GLY A 189 5.15 -8.56 2.85
C GLY A 189 6.55 -8.03 3.07
N VAL A 190 6.65 -7.04 3.95
CA VAL A 190 7.91 -6.46 4.40
C VAL A 190 8.03 -6.71 5.90
N SER A 191 9.16 -7.28 6.37
CA SER A 191 9.35 -7.59 7.79
C SER A 191 9.78 -6.37 8.60
N TRP A 192 9.92 -6.56 9.92
CA TRP A 192 10.51 -5.58 10.83
C TRP A 192 11.82 -4.99 10.30
N GLY A 193 11.93 -3.64 10.32
CA GLY A 193 13.09 -2.92 9.82
C GLY A 193 13.39 -3.17 8.35
N SER A 194 12.42 -3.63 7.57
CA SER A 194 12.53 -3.89 6.12
C SER A 194 13.59 -4.92 5.73
N ARG A 195 14.01 -5.80 6.67
CA ARG A 195 15.16 -6.70 6.37
C ARG A 195 14.80 -7.89 5.52
N ARG A 196 13.50 -8.25 5.41
CA ARG A 196 13.02 -9.42 4.68
C ARG A 196 11.80 -9.08 3.87
N PHE A 197 11.72 -9.65 2.66
CA PHE A 197 10.55 -9.67 1.82
C PHE A 197 9.94 -11.07 1.81
N TYR A 198 8.61 -11.11 1.69
CA TYR A 198 7.83 -12.33 1.52
C TYR A 198 6.94 -12.20 0.29
N ARG A 199 6.63 -13.33 -0.34
CA ARG A 199 5.69 -13.39 -1.46
C ARG A 199 4.71 -14.53 -1.25
N TRP A 200 3.42 -14.19 -1.23
CA TRP A 200 2.34 -15.16 -1.18
C TRP A 200 1.54 -15.14 -2.48
N ILE A 201 0.96 -16.29 -2.83
CA ILE A 201 0.16 -16.50 -4.04
C ILE A 201 -1.30 -16.49 -3.64
N LEU A 202 -2.10 -15.65 -4.30
CA LEU A 202 -3.55 -15.62 -4.16
C LEU A 202 -4.19 -16.53 -5.21
N ASP A 203 -5.17 -17.34 -4.79
CA ASP A 203 -6.05 -18.04 -5.70
C ASP A 203 -7.11 -17.10 -6.28
N ARG A 204 -8.00 -17.63 -7.14
CA ARG A 204 -9.08 -16.86 -7.77
C ARG A 204 -10.11 -16.31 -6.79
N ASN A 205 -10.18 -16.85 -5.57
CA ASN A 205 -11.06 -16.42 -4.50
C ASN A 205 -10.38 -15.41 -3.57
N GLY A 206 -9.10 -15.07 -3.82
CA GLY A 206 -8.29 -14.20 -2.98
C GLY A 206 -7.83 -14.87 -1.68
N GLN A 207 -7.73 -16.21 -1.66
CA GLN A 207 -7.15 -16.98 -0.55
C GLN A 207 -5.66 -17.22 -0.79
N VAL A 208 -4.86 -17.12 0.25
CA VAL A 208 -3.42 -17.39 0.18
C VAL A 208 -3.18 -18.91 0.14
N THR A 209 -2.49 -19.38 -0.90
CA THR A 209 -2.25 -20.82 -1.12
C THR A 209 -0.99 -21.35 -0.44
N ASN A 210 -0.06 -20.47 -0.07
CA ASN A 210 1.24 -20.83 0.52
C ASN A 210 1.50 -20.16 1.88
N ALA A 211 0.44 -19.82 2.64
CA ALA A 211 0.56 -19.21 3.97
C ALA A 211 1.25 -20.10 5.02
N THR A 212 1.24 -21.42 4.82
CA THR A 212 1.86 -22.41 5.72
C THR A 212 3.36 -22.60 5.49
N VAL A 213 3.93 -22.00 4.44
CA VAL A 213 5.38 -22.05 4.20
C VAL A 213 6.09 -21.19 5.23
N SER A 214 7.10 -21.75 5.89
CA SER A 214 7.80 -21.08 6.99
C SER A 214 8.53 -19.82 6.53
N PRO A 215 8.71 -18.83 7.43
CA PRO A 215 9.48 -17.63 7.12
C PRO A 215 10.90 -17.91 6.62
N GLU A 216 11.58 -18.93 7.16
CA GLU A 216 12.93 -19.30 6.74
C GLU A 216 12.99 -19.75 5.28
N THR A 217 11.95 -20.42 4.81
CA THR A 217 11.85 -20.91 3.42
C THR A 217 11.40 -19.80 2.48
N LEU A 218 10.43 -18.97 2.91
CA LEU A 218 9.78 -18.02 2.01
C LEU A 218 10.53 -16.69 1.91
N ARG A 219 11.31 -16.33 2.95
CA ARG A 219 11.98 -15.03 3.03
C ARG A 219 13.00 -14.84 1.92
N ARG A 220 13.03 -13.61 1.41
CA ARG A 220 14.13 -13.05 0.63
C ARG A 220 14.72 -11.89 1.42
N LEU A 221 16.05 -11.79 1.50
CA LEU A 221 16.69 -10.66 2.16
C LEU A 221 16.52 -9.40 1.31
N ASN A 222 16.22 -8.29 1.97
CA ASN A 222 16.27 -6.99 1.34
C ASN A 222 17.74 -6.57 1.18
N PRO A 223 18.25 -6.35 -0.04
CA PRO A 223 19.62 -5.90 -0.25
C PRO A 223 19.83 -4.41 0.08
N SER A 224 18.73 -3.63 0.15
CA SER A 224 18.78 -2.20 0.47
C SER A 224 18.92 -1.97 1.97
N HIS A 225 19.83 -1.07 2.32
CA HIS A 225 20.00 -0.50 3.66
C HIS A 225 19.87 1.03 3.60
N TYR A 226 19.22 1.54 2.56
CA TYR A 226 19.08 2.97 2.34
C TYR A 226 18.12 3.60 3.35
N VAL A 227 16.90 3.08 3.44
CA VAL A 227 15.90 3.47 4.44
C VAL A 227 15.17 2.24 5.00
N ASP A 228 14.72 2.32 6.23
CA ASP A 228 13.79 1.36 6.81
C ASP A 228 12.36 1.78 6.46
N TYR A 229 11.64 0.91 5.74
CA TYR A 229 10.32 1.24 5.18
C TYR A 229 9.27 1.35 6.27
N GLN A 230 8.52 2.45 6.22
CA GLN A 230 7.35 2.69 7.05
C GLN A 230 6.07 2.33 6.31
N ASP A 231 6.00 2.66 5.02
CA ASP A 231 4.81 2.43 4.22
C ASP A 231 5.19 2.05 2.78
N CYS A 232 4.47 1.09 2.18
CA CYS A 232 4.73 0.60 0.83
C CYS A 232 3.43 0.51 0.02
N LYS A 233 3.52 0.79 -1.30
CA LYS A 233 2.40 0.79 -2.24
C LYS A 233 2.73 0.01 -3.51
N TYR A 234 1.76 -0.72 -4.03
CA TYR A 234 1.86 -1.22 -5.39
C TYR A 234 1.72 -0.07 -6.40
N VAL A 235 2.67 0.03 -7.32
CA VAL A 235 2.69 1.11 -8.33
C VAL A 235 2.66 0.60 -9.77
N GLY A 236 2.19 -0.66 -9.94
CA GLY A 236 2.07 -1.31 -11.24
C GLY A 236 3.37 -1.92 -11.76
N ARG A 237 3.24 -2.73 -12.80
CA ARG A 237 4.38 -3.38 -13.51
C ARG A 237 5.32 -4.13 -12.56
N ARG A 238 4.75 -4.85 -11.59
CA ARG A 238 5.51 -5.61 -10.57
C ARG A 238 6.48 -4.75 -9.77
N ARG A 239 6.10 -3.51 -9.44
CA ARG A 239 6.92 -2.61 -8.65
C ARG A 239 6.16 -2.18 -7.41
N MET A 240 6.87 -2.02 -6.30
CA MET A 240 6.36 -1.33 -5.13
C MET A 240 7.20 -0.11 -4.84
N LEU A 241 6.55 0.95 -4.37
CA LEU A 241 7.17 2.16 -3.87
C LEU A 241 7.06 2.15 -2.36
N CYS A 242 8.19 2.19 -1.68
CA CYS A 242 8.26 2.29 -0.24
C CYS A 242 8.80 3.65 0.18
N SER A 243 8.18 4.27 1.18
CA SER A 243 8.69 5.42 1.90
C SER A 243 9.23 4.98 3.26
N GLY A 244 10.22 5.69 3.76
CA GLY A 244 10.82 5.36 5.03
C GLY A 244 11.94 6.31 5.42
N LEU A 245 12.67 5.95 6.46
CA LEU A 245 13.77 6.77 6.97
C LEU A 245 14.99 5.94 7.34
N THR A 246 16.13 6.62 7.41
CA THR A 246 17.32 6.12 8.07
C THR A 246 17.72 7.06 9.20
N GLU A 247 18.18 6.49 10.31
CA GLU A 247 18.69 7.24 11.45
C GLU A 247 20.22 7.10 11.48
N ILE A 248 20.90 8.21 11.30
CA ILE A 248 22.36 8.27 11.28
C ILE A 248 22.84 8.91 12.58
N ARG A 249 23.73 8.21 13.33
CA ARG A 249 24.38 8.72 14.54
C ARG A 249 25.86 8.89 14.28
N GLN A 250 26.35 10.13 14.40
CA GLN A 250 27.78 10.43 14.22
C GLN A 250 28.64 9.83 15.34
N SER A 251 28.08 9.62 16.52
CA SER A 251 28.77 9.00 17.67
C SER A 251 27.80 8.19 18.51
N ARG A 252 28.32 7.24 19.30
CA ARG A 252 27.53 6.47 20.27
C ARG A 252 26.94 7.43 21.33
N GLY A 253 25.61 7.55 21.36
CA GLY A 253 24.88 8.46 22.25
C GLY A 253 24.67 9.89 21.71
N GLY A 254 25.18 10.22 20.50
CA GLY A 254 24.90 11.49 19.83
C GLY A 254 23.44 11.60 19.37
N ALA A 255 22.97 12.83 19.18
CA ALA A 255 21.66 13.09 18.59
C ALA A 255 21.60 12.47 17.19
N PRO A 256 20.49 11.76 16.84
CA PRO A 256 20.34 11.20 15.52
C PRO A 256 20.04 12.31 14.50
N PHE A 257 20.63 12.18 13.32
CA PHE A 257 20.15 12.84 12.11
C PHE A 257 19.25 11.84 11.37
N ARG A 258 18.04 12.28 11.01
CA ARG A 258 17.09 11.47 10.26
C ARG A 258 16.99 11.96 8.83
N LEU A 259 17.08 11.01 7.90
CA LEU A 259 16.93 11.24 6.47
C LEU A 259 15.80 10.37 5.95
N GLY A 260 14.80 11.03 5.41
CA GLY A 260 13.68 10.38 4.71
C GLY A 260 14.06 9.98 3.29
N GLY A 261 13.35 8.99 2.73
CA GLY A 261 13.60 8.57 1.36
C GLY A 261 12.51 7.70 0.76
N LEU A 262 12.62 7.54 -0.54
CA LEU A 262 11.79 6.66 -1.35
C LEU A 262 12.66 5.56 -1.97
N ASP A 263 12.13 4.34 -2.00
CA ASP A 263 12.77 3.19 -2.60
C ASP A 263 11.79 2.51 -3.55
N LEU A 264 12.09 2.49 -4.86
CA LEU A 264 11.30 1.79 -5.87
C LEU A 264 11.87 0.39 -6.05
N ILE A 265 11.08 -0.63 -5.77
CA ILE A 265 11.51 -2.02 -5.65
C ILE A 265 10.90 -2.87 -6.78
N ASP A 266 11.71 -3.73 -7.39
CA ASP A 266 11.25 -4.80 -8.27
C ASP A 266 10.70 -5.97 -7.44
N LEU A 267 9.42 -6.30 -7.59
CA LEU A 267 8.78 -7.40 -6.86
C LEU A 267 9.21 -8.80 -7.35
N ALA A 268 9.87 -8.89 -8.50
CA ALA A 268 10.37 -10.17 -9.00
C ALA A 268 11.53 -10.70 -8.16
N ASP A 269 12.46 -9.80 -7.77
CA ASP A 269 13.68 -10.17 -7.06
C ASP A 269 13.99 -9.36 -5.81
N GLY A 270 13.18 -8.33 -5.51
CA GLY A 270 13.33 -7.48 -4.32
C GLY A 270 14.47 -6.47 -4.42
N ARG A 271 15.07 -6.27 -5.60
CA ARG A 271 16.15 -5.29 -5.77
C ARG A 271 15.60 -3.87 -5.89
N PRO A 272 16.31 -2.87 -5.37
CA PRO A 272 15.98 -1.48 -5.62
C PRO A 272 16.23 -1.12 -7.09
N LEU A 273 15.23 -0.49 -7.70
CA LEU A 273 15.32 0.07 -9.06
C LEU A 273 15.73 1.53 -9.03
N HIS A 274 15.30 2.26 -8.01
CA HIS A 274 15.59 3.67 -7.82
C HIS A 274 15.47 4.04 -6.35
N GLN A 275 16.41 4.86 -5.86
CA GLN A 275 16.47 5.33 -4.49
C GLN A 275 16.70 6.83 -4.50
N VAL A 276 15.84 7.58 -3.79
CA VAL A 276 15.94 9.04 -3.77
C VAL A 276 15.64 9.59 -2.38
N PRO A 277 16.50 10.51 -1.84
CA PRO A 277 16.21 11.15 -0.57
C PRO A 277 15.04 12.14 -0.69
N VAL A 278 14.23 12.19 0.35
CA VAL A 278 13.19 13.21 0.53
C VAL A 278 13.75 14.24 1.53
N LEU A 279 14.30 15.34 0.99
CA LEU A 279 14.96 16.39 1.78
C LEU A 279 13.93 17.39 2.34
N LEU A 280 12.93 16.88 3.05
CA LEU A 280 11.86 17.65 3.65
C LEU A 280 11.71 17.27 5.12
N TRP A 281 11.59 18.28 5.98
CA TRP A 281 11.38 18.12 7.41
C TRP A 281 10.29 19.04 7.89
N THR A 282 9.61 18.65 8.96
CA THR A 282 8.73 19.54 9.72
C THR A 282 9.54 20.58 10.44
N THR A 283 8.89 21.61 10.98
CA THR A 283 9.54 22.60 11.84
C THR A 283 10.13 22.00 13.13
N ALA A 284 9.61 20.83 13.54
CA ALA A 284 10.14 20.06 14.68
C ALA A 284 11.31 19.12 14.30
N GLY A 285 11.74 19.10 13.03
CA GLY A 285 12.85 18.28 12.55
C GLY A 285 12.51 16.81 12.28
N LEU A 286 11.22 16.45 12.18
CA LEU A 286 10.80 15.13 11.68
C LEU A 286 10.91 15.12 10.16
N ASP A 287 11.53 14.09 9.60
CA ASP A 287 11.51 13.87 8.15
C ASP A 287 10.10 13.52 7.67
N MET A 288 9.73 13.94 6.44
CA MET A 288 8.37 13.78 5.95
C MET A 288 7.96 12.31 5.72
N THR A 289 8.91 11.40 5.56
CA THR A 289 8.65 9.96 5.39
C THR A 289 8.80 9.17 6.69
N HIS A 290 8.82 9.87 7.84
CA HIS A 290 8.90 9.29 9.18
C HIS A 290 7.77 8.32 9.49
N ASN A 291 6.56 8.70 9.10
CA ASN A 291 5.31 7.96 9.20
C ASN A 291 4.70 7.80 7.79
N PRO A 292 3.41 7.54 7.62
CA PRO A 292 2.86 7.14 6.33
C PRO A 292 2.97 8.20 5.24
N ALA A 293 2.99 7.70 4.00
CA ALA A 293 2.93 8.53 2.81
C ALA A 293 2.03 7.92 1.73
N TRP A 294 1.42 8.80 0.92
CA TRP A 294 0.69 8.45 -0.28
C TRP A 294 1.19 9.26 -1.47
N PHE A 295 1.14 8.69 -2.67
CA PHE A 295 1.68 9.31 -3.87
C PHE A 295 0.71 9.19 -5.04
N GLU A 296 0.59 10.26 -5.81
CA GLU A 296 -0.21 10.33 -7.04
C GLU A 296 0.59 11.01 -8.16
N PRO A 297 0.35 10.68 -9.44
CA PRO A 297 0.86 11.48 -10.55
C PRO A 297 0.29 12.90 -10.51
N ALA A 298 1.15 13.90 -10.72
CA ALA A 298 0.73 15.31 -10.84
C ALA A 298 1.57 16.03 -11.89
N GLY A 299 0.93 16.62 -12.89
CA GLY A 299 1.64 17.24 -14.01
C GLY A 299 2.67 16.30 -14.63
N THR A 300 3.93 16.70 -14.68
CA THR A 300 5.08 15.86 -15.07
C THR A 300 5.75 15.14 -13.91
N GLY A 301 5.48 15.56 -12.67
CA GLY A 301 6.03 15.00 -11.43
C GLY A 301 5.02 14.16 -10.64
N ILE A 302 5.14 14.19 -9.33
CA ILE A 302 4.27 13.51 -8.39
C ILE A 302 3.69 14.50 -7.37
N ARG A 303 2.52 14.15 -6.84
CA ARG A 303 1.97 14.73 -5.62
C ARG A 303 2.14 13.72 -4.50
N ALA A 304 2.75 14.16 -3.41
CA ALA A 304 2.97 13.37 -2.21
C ALA A 304 2.17 13.94 -1.05
N TYR A 305 1.60 13.04 -0.26
CA TYR A 305 0.90 13.31 0.98
C TYR A 305 1.69 12.67 2.10
N PHE A 306 2.10 13.45 3.09
CA PHE A 306 2.87 12.99 4.23
C PHE A 306 2.15 13.29 5.53
N MET A 307 2.28 12.43 6.52
CA MET A 307 1.71 12.62 7.85
C MET A 307 2.72 12.21 8.93
N PRO A 308 3.82 12.99 9.10
CA PRO A 308 4.98 12.57 9.90
C PRO A 308 4.78 12.63 11.42
N GLU A 309 3.82 13.40 11.93
CA GLU A 309 3.64 13.60 13.37
C GLU A 309 2.74 12.53 13.99
N ASP A 310 2.99 12.24 15.26
CA ASP A 310 2.13 11.45 16.12
C ASP A 310 1.04 12.32 16.77
N ASN A 311 -0.10 11.74 17.13
CA ASN A 311 -1.23 12.33 17.84
C ASN A 311 -1.83 13.57 17.17
N ALA A 312 -1.12 14.68 17.12
CA ALA A 312 -1.57 15.94 16.52
C ALA A 312 -1.02 16.06 15.08
N SER A 313 -1.38 15.10 14.24
CA SER A 313 -0.84 14.99 12.89
C SER A 313 -1.34 16.08 11.95
N ILE A 314 -0.51 16.38 10.96
CA ILE A 314 -0.82 17.28 9.85
C ILE A 314 -0.62 16.49 8.54
N ILE A 315 -1.56 16.60 7.61
CA ILE A 315 -1.37 16.11 6.25
C ILE A 315 -0.68 17.20 5.45
N TYR A 316 0.58 16.98 5.10
CA TYR A 316 1.33 17.85 4.20
C TYR A 316 1.22 17.35 2.77
N VAL A 317 0.87 18.24 1.86
CA VAL A 317 0.79 17.93 0.44
C VAL A 317 1.88 18.67 -0.30
N TYR A 318 2.76 17.91 -0.95
CA TYR A 318 3.82 18.46 -1.77
C TYR A 318 3.67 18.02 -3.22
N GLU A 319 4.14 18.86 -4.14
CA GLU A 319 4.30 18.51 -5.54
C GLU A 319 5.76 18.68 -5.97
N THR A 320 6.23 17.72 -6.79
CA THR A 320 7.53 17.87 -7.43
C THR A 320 7.37 18.62 -8.75
N GLY A 321 8.28 19.58 -8.98
CA GLY A 321 8.46 20.20 -10.29
C GLY A 321 9.45 19.41 -11.17
N PRO A 322 9.58 19.77 -12.45
CA PRO A 322 10.71 19.30 -13.25
C PRO A 322 12.01 19.71 -12.57
N ALA A 323 13.02 18.84 -12.62
CA ALA A 323 14.37 19.13 -12.13
C ALA A 323 15.01 20.25 -12.94
#